data_528d994a8d19f8cbf92bf5b210497259
#
_entry.id   528d994a8d19f8cbf92bf5b210497259
#
_cell.length_a   1.000
_cell.length_b   1.000
_cell.length_c   1.000
_cell.angle_alpha   90.00
_cell.angle_beta   90.00
_cell.angle_gamma   90.00
#
_symmetry.space_group_name_H-M   'P 1'
#
loop_
_entity.id
_entity.type
_entity.pdbx_description
1 polymer ?
#
loop_
_entity_poly.entity_id
_entity_poly.type
_entity_poly.pdbx_seq_one_letter_code
_entity_poly.pdbx_strand_id
1 'polypeptide(L)'
;LDYLFWFFAKTGKAPIITDNAICFVLDRVFDNWCNESAYLLAGATASQIDKVAEEFVFAGPFFVLNLANGNPIIIETNSLQMEEGAHYQPAGILASVDRWLTHRPGSPVEVPEKIKSTVRDRLLGILFSQSFDIIDRGIGTKEDLNFGCQVALGFRQGPLDLMRDLGETEVMRIMDKFQSERPGFPMPQQPYA
;
A
#
# COMPACT_ATOMS: atom_id res chain seq x y z
N LEU A 1 -24.67 15.00 -2.26
CA LEU A 1 -23.28 14.71 -1.87
C LEU A 1 -22.78 15.73 -0.83
N ASP A 2 -22.92 17.05 -1.08
CA ASP A 2 -22.44 18.15 -0.22
C ASP A 2 -22.99 18.09 1.21
N TYR A 3 -24.27 17.72 1.37
CA TYR A 3 -24.85 17.53 2.70
C TYR A 3 -24.19 16.41 3.49
N LEU A 4 -23.91 15.27 2.88
CA LEU A 4 -23.23 14.13 3.53
C LEU A 4 -21.78 14.50 3.89
N PHE A 5 -21.08 15.17 2.99
CA PHE A 5 -19.75 15.67 3.25
C PHE A 5 -19.73 16.62 4.46
N TRP A 6 -20.61 17.62 4.44
CA TRP A 6 -20.79 18.56 5.56
C TRP A 6 -21.13 17.83 6.87
N PHE A 7 -22.07 16.87 6.82
CA PHE A 7 -22.50 16.13 8.01
C PHE A 7 -21.35 15.34 8.63
N PHE A 8 -20.61 14.57 7.82
CA PHE A 8 -19.48 13.81 8.32
C PHE A 8 -18.34 14.70 8.82
N ALA A 9 -18.03 15.79 8.12
CA ALA A 9 -17.05 16.76 8.59
C ALA A 9 -17.45 17.39 9.94
N LYS A 10 -18.74 17.72 10.14
CA LYS A 10 -19.27 18.23 11.42
C LYS A 10 -19.21 17.20 12.55
N THR A 11 -19.22 15.92 12.25
CA THR A 11 -19.07 14.84 13.24
C THR A 11 -17.60 14.50 13.52
N GLY A 12 -16.64 15.29 13.02
CA GLY A 12 -15.21 15.09 13.24
C GLY A 12 -14.61 14.00 12.35
N LYS A 13 -15.28 13.61 11.28
CA LYS A 13 -14.74 12.70 10.26
C LYS A 13 -14.06 13.49 9.17
N ALA A 14 -13.12 12.85 8.49
CA ALA A 14 -12.46 13.36 7.29
C ALA A 14 -12.99 12.59 6.07
N PRO A 15 -14.13 13.01 5.50
CA PRO A 15 -14.73 12.32 4.36
C PRO A 15 -13.87 12.53 3.11
N ILE A 16 -13.72 11.48 2.32
CA ILE A 16 -13.20 11.53 0.96
C ILE A 16 -14.26 11.02 0.00
N ILE A 17 -14.25 11.54 -1.21
CA ILE A 17 -15.18 11.13 -2.27
C ILE A 17 -14.46 10.12 -3.15
N THR A 18 -15.13 9.00 -3.42
CA THR A 18 -14.59 7.93 -4.27
C THR A 18 -15.64 7.50 -5.29
N ASP A 19 -15.19 7.11 -6.48
CA ASP A 19 -16.04 6.39 -7.42
C ASP A 19 -16.21 4.93 -6.98
N ASN A 20 -17.13 4.22 -7.63
CA ASN A 20 -17.41 2.83 -7.34
C ASN A 20 -16.33 1.93 -7.92
N ALA A 21 -15.46 1.43 -7.05
CA ALA A 21 -14.40 0.48 -7.40
C ALA A 21 -14.22 -0.55 -6.28
N ILE A 22 -13.71 -1.74 -6.60
CA ILE A 22 -13.36 -2.74 -5.61
C ILE A 22 -12.30 -2.16 -4.67
N CYS A 23 -12.51 -2.25 -3.35
CA CYS A 23 -11.65 -1.70 -2.29
C CYS A 23 -11.51 -0.17 -2.30
N PHE A 24 -12.32 0.55 -3.07
CA PHE A 24 -12.32 2.02 -3.13
C PHE A 24 -10.90 2.63 -3.29
N VAL A 25 -10.52 3.57 -2.43
CA VAL A 25 -9.20 4.26 -2.48
C VAL A 25 -8.23 3.68 -1.46
N LEU A 26 -8.57 3.72 -0.17
CA LEU A 26 -7.61 3.46 0.89
C LEU A 26 -7.35 1.97 1.12
N ASP A 27 -8.39 1.16 1.09
CA ASP A 27 -8.25 -0.30 1.23
C ASP A 27 -7.49 -0.85 0.02
N ARG A 28 -7.72 -0.29 -1.19
CA ARG A 28 -6.96 -0.65 -2.38
C ARG A 28 -5.45 -0.42 -2.22
N VAL A 29 -5.05 0.69 -1.59
CA VAL A 29 -3.64 0.94 -1.28
C VAL A 29 -3.13 0.00 -0.19
N PHE A 30 -3.83 -0.04 0.95
CA PHE A 30 -3.35 -0.72 2.15
C PHE A 30 -3.35 -2.24 2.02
N ASP A 31 -4.40 -2.82 1.46
CA ASP A 31 -4.53 -4.27 1.37
C ASP A 31 -3.51 -4.84 0.38
N ASN A 32 -3.28 -4.16 -0.73
CA ASN A 32 -2.22 -4.55 -1.67
C ASN A 32 -0.82 -4.34 -1.09
N TRP A 33 -0.59 -3.28 -0.31
CA TRP A 33 0.64 -3.08 0.44
C TRP A 33 0.92 -4.24 1.40
N CYS A 34 -0.09 -4.67 2.16
CA CYS A 34 0.02 -5.81 3.07
C CYS A 34 0.21 -7.14 2.32
N ASN A 35 -0.50 -7.35 1.23
CA ASN A 35 -0.38 -8.55 0.41
C ASN A 35 1.00 -8.68 -0.22
N GLU A 36 1.55 -7.62 -0.81
CA GLU A 36 2.92 -7.62 -1.35
C GLU A 36 3.97 -7.79 -0.26
N SER A 37 3.73 -7.26 0.94
CA SER A 37 4.57 -7.52 2.10
C SER A 37 4.61 -9.02 2.46
N ALA A 38 3.48 -9.70 2.38
CA ALA A 38 3.41 -11.15 2.63
C ALA A 38 4.17 -11.97 1.58
N TYR A 39 4.16 -11.57 0.31
CA TYR A 39 5.01 -12.20 -0.73
C TYR A 39 6.51 -12.02 -0.47
N LEU A 40 6.93 -10.91 0.15
CA LEU A 40 8.34 -10.66 0.49
C LEU A 40 8.90 -11.58 1.58
N LEU A 41 8.03 -12.28 2.33
CA LEU A 41 8.46 -13.26 3.34
C LEU A 41 9.24 -14.45 2.76
N ALA A 42 9.21 -14.65 1.45
CA ALA A 42 10.07 -15.61 0.78
C ALA A 42 11.58 -15.28 0.90
N GLY A 43 11.94 -14.02 1.21
CA GLY A 43 13.33 -13.57 1.26
C GLY A 43 13.69 -12.67 2.45
N ALA A 44 12.70 -12.30 3.29
CA ALA A 44 12.89 -11.43 4.45
C ALA A 44 11.97 -11.85 5.60
N THR A 45 12.31 -11.48 6.83
CA THR A 45 11.41 -11.68 7.97
C THR A 45 10.37 -10.56 8.09
N ALA A 46 9.24 -10.83 8.75
CA ALA A 46 8.21 -9.82 9.01
C ALA A 46 8.78 -8.58 9.72
N SER A 47 9.67 -8.79 10.70
CA SER A 47 10.34 -7.69 11.40
C SER A 47 11.24 -6.85 10.49
N GLN A 48 11.94 -7.46 9.54
CA GLN A 48 12.78 -6.74 8.57
C GLN A 48 11.94 -5.94 7.59
N ILE A 49 10.83 -6.52 7.11
CA ILE A 49 9.90 -5.84 6.20
C ILE A 49 9.26 -4.65 6.91
N ASP A 50 8.75 -4.85 8.13
CA ASP A 50 8.20 -3.77 8.96
C ASP A 50 9.23 -2.66 9.17
N LYS A 51 10.50 -3.02 9.44
CA LYS A 51 11.57 -2.04 9.66
C LYS A 51 11.84 -1.18 8.44
N VAL A 52 11.86 -1.78 7.24
CA VAL A 52 12.03 -1.01 6.00
C VAL A 52 10.78 -0.16 5.73
N ALA A 53 9.59 -0.70 5.96
CA ALA A 53 8.34 0.04 5.78
C ALA A 53 8.26 1.30 6.67
N GLU A 54 8.91 1.31 7.85
CA GLU A 54 8.99 2.48 8.74
C GLU A 54 9.67 3.71 8.10
N GLU A 55 10.34 3.57 6.96
CA GLU A 55 10.80 4.72 6.17
C GLU A 55 9.62 5.54 5.64
N PHE A 56 8.47 4.91 5.38
CA PHE A 56 7.30 5.49 4.72
C PHE A 56 6.07 5.61 5.62
N VAL A 57 5.96 4.73 6.63
CA VAL A 57 4.81 4.63 7.54
C VAL A 57 5.24 4.71 9.00
N PHE A 58 4.30 4.97 9.92
CA PHE A 58 4.59 4.99 11.36
C PHE A 58 4.71 3.59 11.95
N ALA A 59 4.05 2.60 11.37
CA ALA A 59 4.09 1.21 11.79
C ALA A 59 4.06 0.31 10.55
N GLY A 60 4.88 -0.75 10.55
CA GLY A 60 4.97 -1.66 9.42
C GLY A 60 3.72 -2.54 9.24
N PRO A 61 3.55 -3.15 8.05
CA PRO A 61 2.34 -3.88 7.68
C PRO A 61 2.01 -5.03 8.62
N PHE A 62 2.98 -5.84 9.02
CA PHE A 62 2.74 -6.99 9.89
C PHE A 62 2.41 -6.59 11.33
N PHE A 63 2.99 -5.49 11.82
CA PHE A 63 2.61 -4.94 13.11
C PHE A 63 1.15 -4.49 13.10
N VAL A 64 0.72 -3.79 12.05
CA VAL A 64 -0.68 -3.35 11.89
C VAL A 64 -1.62 -4.53 11.72
N LEU A 65 -1.27 -5.53 10.90
CA LEU A 65 -2.05 -6.77 10.76
C LEU A 65 -2.26 -7.50 12.08
N ASN A 66 -1.24 -7.54 12.95
CA ASN A 66 -1.38 -8.11 14.29
C ASN A 66 -2.36 -7.34 15.18
N LEU A 67 -2.39 -6.00 15.08
CA LEU A 67 -3.30 -5.16 15.87
C LEU A 67 -4.76 -5.33 15.42
N ALA A 68 -4.98 -5.45 14.13
CA ALA A 68 -6.31 -5.51 13.52
C ALA A 68 -6.85 -6.94 13.39
N ASN A 69 -6.06 -7.98 13.69
CA ASN A 69 -6.33 -9.36 13.25
C ASN A 69 -6.64 -9.42 11.74
N GLY A 70 -5.81 -8.74 10.96
CA GLY A 70 -6.13 -8.29 9.61
C GLY A 70 -5.91 -9.31 8.50
N ASN A 71 -5.22 -10.44 8.73
CA ASN A 71 -4.95 -11.41 7.67
C ASN A 71 -6.21 -11.86 6.90
N PRO A 72 -7.35 -12.21 7.56
CA PRO A 72 -8.57 -12.58 6.84
C PRO A 72 -9.11 -11.45 5.95
N ILE A 73 -8.97 -10.20 6.39
CA ILE A 73 -9.41 -9.02 5.62
C ILE A 73 -8.61 -8.91 4.33
N ILE A 74 -7.27 -9.01 4.43
CA ILE A 74 -6.39 -8.95 3.24
C ILE A 74 -6.69 -10.10 2.26
N ILE A 75 -6.96 -11.30 2.77
CA ILE A 75 -7.35 -12.44 1.93
C ILE A 75 -8.66 -12.15 1.19
N GLU A 76 -9.67 -11.67 1.88
CA GLU A 76 -10.99 -11.37 1.30
C GLU A 76 -10.91 -10.27 0.25
N THR A 77 -10.33 -9.12 0.59
CA THR A 77 -10.26 -7.97 -0.31
C THR A 77 -9.42 -8.26 -1.55
N ASN A 78 -8.26 -8.91 -1.40
CA ASN A 78 -7.46 -9.32 -2.56
C ASN A 78 -8.15 -10.41 -3.39
N SER A 79 -8.91 -11.32 -2.77
CA SER A 79 -9.73 -12.30 -3.51
C SER A 79 -10.81 -11.62 -4.35
N LEU A 80 -11.46 -10.57 -3.84
CA LEU A 80 -12.40 -9.76 -4.61
C LEU A 80 -11.70 -9.03 -5.77
N GLN A 81 -10.51 -8.46 -5.51
CA GLN A 81 -9.74 -7.79 -6.56
C GLN A 81 -9.24 -8.72 -7.67
N MET A 82 -9.23 -10.04 -7.49
CA MET A 82 -8.94 -10.98 -8.58
C MET A 82 -9.95 -10.89 -9.73
N GLU A 83 -11.12 -10.28 -9.54
CA GLU A 83 -12.03 -9.93 -10.63
C GLU A 83 -11.41 -8.92 -11.62
N GLU A 84 -10.46 -8.10 -11.16
CA GLU A 84 -9.70 -7.15 -11.99
C GLU A 84 -8.41 -7.77 -12.56
N GLY A 85 -7.91 -8.86 -11.97
CA GLY A 85 -6.74 -9.57 -12.47
C GLY A 85 -6.14 -10.56 -11.48
N ALA A 86 -5.59 -11.66 -12.02
CA ALA A 86 -4.97 -12.72 -11.20
C ALA A 86 -3.74 -12.26 -10.39
N HIS A 87 -3.13 -11.13 -10.74
CA HIS A 87 -2.00 -10.54 -10.02
C HIS A 87 -2.36 -10.08 -8.59
N TYR A 88 -3.65 -9.84 -8.31
CA TYR A 88 -4.15 -9.53 -6.97
C TYR A 88 -4.30 -10.76 -6.05
N GLN A 89 -3.97 -11.96 -6.51
CA GLN A 89 -4.10 -13.17 -5.70
C GLN A 89 -3.51 -12.98 -4.29
N PRO A 90 -4.23 -13.37 -3.21
CA PRO A 90 -3.70 -13.33 -1.86
C PRO A 90 -2.47 -14.21 -1.69
N ALA A 91 -1.46 -13.74 -0.98
CA ALA A 91 -0.31 -14.54 -0.62
C ALA A 91 -0.74 -15.70 0.30
N GLY A 92 -0.46 -16.94 -0.10
CA GLY A 92 -0.93 -18.13 0.61
C GLY A 92 -0.52 -18.21 2.09
N ILE A 93 0.59 -17.56 2.45
CA ILE A 93 1.06 -17.51 3.84
C ILE A 93 0.11 -16.77 4.78
N LEU A 94 -0.71 -15.84 4.28
CA LEU A 94 -1.70 -15.11 5.07
C LEU A 94 -2.74 -16.04 5.72
N ALA A 95 -3.05 -17.17 5.07
CA ALA A 95 -3.99 -18.16 5.58
C ALA A 95 -3.37 -19.14 6.59
N SER A 96 -2.06 -19.17 6.70
CA SER A 96 -1.33 -20.16 7.52
C SER A 96 -0.67 -19.60 8.77
N VAL A 97 -0.80 -18.29 9.02
CA VAL A 97 -0.20 -17.61 10.16
C VAL A 97 -1.23 -16.76 10.86
N ASP A 98 -1.51 -17.07 12.13
CA ASP A 98 -2.45 -16.29 12.94
C ASP A 98 -1.83 -15.00 13.45
N ARG A 99 -0.52 -14.99 13.73
CA ARG A 99 0.20 -13.86 14.27
C ARG A 99 1.64 -13.81 13.79
N TRP A 100 2.07 -12.62 13.36
CA TRP A 100 3.41 -12.36 12.86
C TRP A 100 4.41 -12.07 13.98
N LEU A 101 5.65 -12.54 13.82
CA LEU A 101 6.76 -12.10 14.67
C LEU A 101 7.24 -10.74 14.19
N THR A 102 6.82 -9.70 14.89
CA THR A 102 7.14 -8.31 14.60
C THR A 102 7.91 -7.66 15.74
N HIS A 103 8.43 -6.48 15.51
CA HIS A 103 9.01 -5.64 16.55
C HIS A 103 8.09 -4.45 16.84
N ARG A 104 8.33 -3.78 17.98
CA ARG A 104 7.65 -2.53 18.27
C ARG A 104 8.15 -1.45 17.31
N PRO A 105 7.28 -0.64 16.70
CA PRO A 105 7.70 0.46 15.83
C PRO A 105 8.76 1.35 16.48
N GLY A 106 9.77 1.72 15.70
CA GLY A 106 10.92 2.48 16.15
C GLY A 106 12.04 1.68 16.83
N SER A 107 11.82 0.39 17.13
CA SER A 107 12.88 -0.46 17.70
C SER A 107 13.99 -0.75 16.66
N PRO A 108 15.24 -0.98 17.09
CA PRO A 108 16.30 -1.37 16.18
C PRO A 108 16.07 -2.80 15.66
N VAL A 109 16.18 -2.97 14.35
CA VAL A 109 16.17 -4.27 13.66
C VAL A 109 17.28 -4.23 12.63
N GLU A 110 18.14 -5.25 12.61
CA GLU A 110 19.18 -5.36 11.61
C GLU A 110 18.57 -5.82 10.28
N VAL A 111 18.79 -5.03 9.23
CA VAL A 111 18.31 -5.32 7.88
C VAL A 111 19.51 -5.24 6.93
N PRO A 112 19.95 -6.37 6.35
CA PRO A 112 20.99 -6.35 5.31
C PRO A 112 20.60 -5.47 4.14
N GLU A 113 21.54 -4.71 3.56
CA GLU A 113 21.28 -3.72 2.52
C GLU A 113 20.56 -4.31 1.30
N LYS A 114 20.89 -5.53 0.93
CA LYS A 114 20.20 -6.24 -0.17
C LYS A 114 18.71 -6.47 0.14
N ILE A 115 18.37 -6.85 1.38
CA ILE A 115 17.00 -7.03 1.81
C ILE A 115 16.30 -5.68 1.84
N LYS A 116 16.96 -4.66 2.41
CA LYS A 116 16.43 -3.29 2.50
C LYS A 116 16.05 -2.75 1.11
N SER A 117 16.96 -2.83 0.15
CA SER A 117 16.72 -2.37 -1.23
C SER A 117 15.57 -3.15 -1.90
N THR A 118 15.53 -4.48 -1.75
CA THR A 118 14.48 -5.31 -2.35
C THR A 118 13.10 -5.00 -1.76
N VAL A 119 13.00 -4.91 -0.44
CA VAL A 119 11.75 -4.60 0.26
C VAL A 119 11.27 -3.19 -0.08
N ARG A 120 12.19 -2.22 -0.04
CA ARG A 120 11.91 -0.82 -0.37
C ARG A 120 11.31 -0.68 -1.77
N ASP A 121 11.98 -1.23 -2.78
CA ASP A 121 11.53 -1.15 -4.17
C ASP A 121 10.17 -1.84 -4.37
N ARG A 122 9.93 -2.99 -3.73
CA ARG A 122 8.66 -3.70 -3.82
C ARG A 122 7.51 -2.93 -3.18
N LEU A 123 7.72 -2.39 -1.99
CA LEU A 123 6.70 -1.61 -1.28
C LEU A 123 6.37 -0.31 -2.01
N LEU A 124 7.37 0.38 -2.52
CA LEU A 124 7.14 1.56 -3.34
C LEU A 124 6.47 1.22 -4.67
N GLY A 125 6.86 0.11 -5.30
CA GLY A 125 6.26 -0.36 -6.56
C GLY A 125 4.76 -0.59 -6.44
N ILE A 126 4.32 -1.32 -5.42
CA ILE A 126 2.87 -1.54 -5.21
C ILE A 126 2.14 -0.25 -4.82
N LEU A 127 2.74 0.60 -3.97
CA LEU A 127 2.16 1.88 -3.59
C LEU A 127 1.92 2.76 -4.82
N PHE A 128 2.92 2.88 -5.68
CA PHE A 128 2.84 3.72 -6.88
C PHE A 128 1.88 3.12 -7.91
N SER A 129 1.93 1.80 -8.12
CA SER A 129 1.01 1.12 -9.03
C SER A 129 -0.46 1.37 -8.65
N GLN A 130 -0.81 1.20 -7.37
CA GLN A 130 -2.18 1.45 -6.93
C GLN A 130 -2.55 2.94 -6.96
N SER A 131 -1.59 3.82 -6.72
CA SER A 131 -1.81 5.26 -6.82
C SER A 131 -2.09 5.69 -8.26
N PHE A 132 -1.35 5.17 -9.24
CA PHE A 132 -1.62 5.42 -10.66
C PHE A 132 -2.98 4.85 -11.08
N ASP A 133 -3.31 3.63 -10.68
CA ASP A 133 -4.60 3.02 -11.00
C ASP A 133 -5.79 3.85 -10.48
N ILE A 134 -5.70 4.32 -9.23
CA ILE A 134 -6.72 5.18 -8.62
C ILE A 134 -6.92 6.47 -9.41
N ILE A 135 -5.82 7.12 -9.81
CA ILE A 135 -5.89 8.40 -10.52
C ILE A 135 -6.30 8.22 -11.99
N ASP A 136 -5.70 7.27 -12.69
CA ASP A 136 -5.96 7.02 -14.12
C ASP A 136 -7.39 6.55 -14.38
N ARG A 137 -7.99 5.81 -13.43
CA ARG A 137 -9.39 5.38 -13.49
C ARG A 137 -10.37 6.40 -12.90
N GLY A 138 -9.89 7.47 -12.30
CA GLY A 138 -10.75 8.46 -11.64
C GLY A 138 -11.47 7.94 -10.39
N ILE A 139 -10.92 6.94 -9.71
CA ILE A 139 -11.50 6.36 -8.49
C ILE A 139 -11.50 7.37 -7.34
N GLY A 140 -10.47 8.22 -7.27
CA GLY A 140 -10.31 9.28 -6.29
C GLY A 140 -9.47 10.41 -6.82
N THR A 141 -9.40 11.53 -6.08
CA THR A 141 -8.54 12.67 -6.42
C THR A 141 -7.13 12.50 -5.88
N LYS A 142 -6.17 13.24 -6.45
CA LYS A 142 -4.77 13.28 -5.97
C LYS A 142 -4.71 13.76 -4.51
N GLU A 143 -5.50 14.76 -4.18
CA GLU A 143 -5.59 15.37 -2.86
C GLU A 143 -6.14 14.39 -1.84
N ASP A 144 -7.26 13.72 -2.15
CA ASP A 144 -7.90 12.75 -1.27
C ASP A 144 -7.03 11.52 -1.03
N LEU A 145 -6.33 11.04 -2.07
CA LEU A 145 -5.40 9.93 -1.96
C LEU A 145 -4.23 10.25 -1.02
N ASN A 146 -3.54 11.40 -1.24
CA ASN A 146 -2.45 11.83 -0.37
C ASN A 146 -2.93 12.02 1.07
N PHE A 147 -4.02 12.75 1.25
CA PHE A 147 -4.60 13.04 2.57
C PHE A 147 -5.02 11.75 3.28
N GLY A 148 -5.77 10.89 2.61
CA GLY A 148 -6.27 9.65 3.18
C GLY A 148 -5.15 8.68 3.60
N CYS A 149 -4.10 8.54 2.78
CA CYS A 149 -2.94 7.73 3.12
C CYS A 149 -2.23 8.24 4.38
N GLN A 150 -2.08 9.57 4.53
CA GLN A 150 -1.45 10.14 5.72
C GLN A 150 -2.33 10.00 6.97
N VAL A 151 -3.61 10.33 6.89
CA VAL A 151 -4.49 10.42 8.05
C VAL A 151 -5.00 9.05 8.50
N ALA A 152 -5.37 8.18 7.57
CA ALA A 152 -5.96 6.89 7.88
C ALA A 152 -4.96 5.73 7.90
N LEU A 153 -3.99 5.71 6.98
CA LEU A 153 -3.06 4.60 6.84
C LEU A 153 -1.70 4.85 7.52
N GLY A 154 -1.49 6.05 8.07
CA GLY A 154 -0.27 6.39 8.80
C GLY A 154 0.97 6.55 7.92
N PHE A 155 0.81 6.86 6.64
CA PHE A 155 1.93 7.24 5.79
C PHE A 155 2.52 8.59 6.27
N ARG A 156 3.83 8.70 6.26
CA ARG A 156 4.55 9.93 6.63
C ARG A 156 4.35 11.03 5.61
N GLN A 157 4.14 10.64 4.37
CA GLN A 157 3.93 11.50 3.22
C GLN A 157 2.92 10.82 2.28
N GLY A 158 2.09 11.61 1.59
CA GLY A 158 1.18 11.08 0.59
C GLY A 158 1.93 10.45 -0.59
N PRO A 159 1.39 9.42 -1.24
CA PRO A 159 2.10 8.69 -2.29
C PRO A 159 2.52 9.58 -3.47
N LEU A 160 1.69 10.55 -3.88
CA LEU A 160 2.03 11.43 -5.00
C LEU A 160 3.09 12.48 -4.62
N ASP A 161 3.07 12.95 -3.37
CA ASP A 161 4.12 13.82 -2.85
C ASP A 161 5.46 13.08 -2.76
N LEU A 162 5.42 11.81 -2.35
CA LEU A 162 6.61 10.96 -2.32
C LEU A 162 7.18 10.72 -3.73
N MET A 163 6.30 10.45 -4.72
CA MET A 163 6.73 10.34 -6.12
C MET A 163 7.38 11.62 -6.64
N ARG A 164 6.78 12.78 -6.34
CA ARG A 164 7.36 14.08 -6.73
C ARG A 164 8.76 14.27 -6.14
N ASP A 165 8.96 13.94 -4.87
CA ASP A 165 10.23 14.13 -4.17
C ASP A 165 11.32 13.15 -4.65
N LEU A 166 10.93 11.94 -5.08
CA LEU A 166 11.85 10.98 -5.70
C LEU A 166 12.23 11.35 -7.13
N GLY A 167 11.33 12.02 -7.84
CA GLY A 167 11.48 12.38 -9.25
C GLY A 167 11.14 11.25 -10.22
N GLU A 168 10.77 11.66 -11.43
CA GLU A 168 10.23 10.75 -12.47
C GLU A 168 11.15 9.56 -12.77
N THR A 169 12.45 9.80 -12.93
CA THR A 169 13.43 8.74 -13.26
C THR A 169 13.45 7.62 -12.22
N GLU A 170 13.42 7.96 -10.94
CA GLU A 170 13.46 6.96 -9.88
C GLU A 170 12.10 6.26 -9.74
N VAL A 171 11.01 6.99 -9.87
CA VAL A 171 9.65 6.40 -9.87
C VAL A 171 9.52 5.38 -11.00
N MET A 172 9.92 5.71 -12.22
CA MET A 172 9.84 4.79 -13.36
C MET A 172 10.79 3.60 -13.20
N ARG A 173 11.99 3.79 -12.66
CA ARG A 173 12.90 2.67 -12.34
C ARG A 173 12.24 1.67 -11.38
N ILE A 174 11.57 2.17 -10.34
CA ILE A 174 10.86 1.34 -9.34
C ILE A 174 9.68 0.63 -10.01
N MET A 175 8.90 1.33 -10.81
CA MET A 175 7.73 0.77 -11.51
C MET A 175 8.13 -0.32 -12.52
N ASP A 176 9.16 -0.08 -13.33
CA ASP A 176 9.66 -1.06 -14.31
C ASP A 176 10.17 -2.33 -13.61
N LYS A 177 10.91 -2.16 -12.50
CA LYS A 177 11.34 -3.29 -11.68
C LYS A 177 10.15 -4.05 -11.10
N PHE A 178 9.18 -3.33 -10.53
CA PHE A 178 7.98 -3.93 -9.96
C PHE A 178 7.20 -4.71 -11.03
N GLN A 179 6.98 -4.12 -12.19
CA GLN A 179 6.31 -4.78 -13.32
C GLN A 179 7.05 -6.05 -13.79
N SER A 180 8.38 -6.04 -13.79
CA SER A 180 9.18 -7.23 -14.16
C SER A 180 9.05 -8.38 -13.16
N GLU A 181 8.90 -8.06 -11.87
CA GLU A 181 8.76 -9.04 -10.78
C GLU A 181 7.30 -9.47 -10.55
N ARG A 182 6.36 -8.57 -10.81
CA ARG A 182 4.92 -8.73 -10.58
C ARG A 182 4.11 -8.24 -11.79
N PRO A 183 4.15 -8.96 -12.91
CA PRO A 183 3.46 -8.55 -14.14
C PRO A 183 1.94 -8.52 -13.92
N GLY A 184 1.29 -7.57 -14.62
CA GLY A 184 -0.16 -7.39 -14.60
C GLY A 184 -0.66 -6.26 -13.73
N PHE A 185 0.13 -5.79 -12.76
CA PHE A 185 -0.23 -4.61 -11.98
C PHE A 185 -0.25 -3.34 -12.84
N PRO A 186 -1.14 -2.38 -12.53
CA PRO A 186 -1.25 -1.12 -13.28
C PRO A 186 0.07 -0.36 -13.38
N MET A 187 0.30 0.18 -14.58
CA MET A 187 1.39 1.11 -14.89
C MET A 187 0.78 2.47 -15.26
N PRO A 188 1.49 3.59 -15.06
CA PRO A 188 0.98 4.91 -15.42
C PRO A 188 0.60 4.97 -16.91
N GLN A 189 -0.59 5.48 -17.22
CA GLN A 189 -1.10 5.60 -18.59
C GLN A 189 -0.56 6.86 -19.30
N GLN A 190 -0.12 7.85 -18.54
CA GLN A 190 0.45 9.10 -19.05
C GLN A 190 1.82 9.35 -18.42
N PRO A 191 2.70 10.12 -19.10
CA PRO A 191 3.92 10.59 -18.47
C PRO A 191 3.57 11.27 -17.15
N TYR A 192 4.28 10.90 -16.12
CA TYR A 192 4.12 11.48 -14.80
C TYR A 192 4.63 12.93 -14.83
N ALA A 193 3.70 13.89 -14.78
CA ALA A 193 4.00 15.32 -14.72
C ALA A 193 3.41 15.92 -13.43
#